data_dbf9c1d5fa2f9a213e2ca0b012175406
#
_entry.id   dbf9c1d5fa2f9a213e2ca0b012175406
#
_cell.length_a   1.000
_cell.length_b   1.000
_cell.length_c   1.000
_cell.angle_alpha   90.00
_cell.angle_beta   90.00
_cell.angle_gamma   90.00
#
_symmetry.space_group_name_H-M   'P 1'
#
loop_
_entity.id
_entity.type
_entity.pdbx_description
1 polymer ?
#
loop_
_entity_poly.entity_id
_entity_poly.type
_entity_poly.pdbx_seq_one_letter_code
_entity_poly.pdbx_strand_id
1 'polypeptide(L)'
;MRFTIFQESRKGSRKVNQDRVAYTYGRDTLLLVVADGMGGHAGGEIAAQIAVRLFIERFQQEAKPVLKNPLKFLQDTMLRAHAALGSYANQFSMLETPRTTCVAAIVQAGHAYWAHVGDSRFYLFRQGAL
;
A
#
# COMPACT_ATOMS: atom_id res chain seq x y z
N MET A 1 11.86 10.89 15.22
CA MET A 1 12.17 10.52 13.84
C MET A 1 11.97 11.74 12.94
N ARG A 2 12.90 12.00 12.06
CA ARG A 2 12.77 13.08 11.07
C ARG A 2 12.73 12.49 9.68
N PHE A 3 11.85 13.02 8.85
CA PHE A 3 11.75 12.59 7.45
C PHE A 3 11.15 13.70 6.60
N THR A 4 11.38 13.60 5.30
CA THR A 4 10.74 14.43 4.28
C THR A 4 10.09 13.48 3.28
N ILE A 5 8.84 13.77 2.89
CA ILE A 5 8.11 12.96 1.94
C ILE A 5 7.73 13.81 0.74
N PHE A 6 7.91 13.22 -0.43
CA PHE A 6 7.31 13.70 -1.67
C PHE A 6 6.52 12.55 -2.29
N GLN A 7 5.31 12.83 -2.72
CA GLN A 7 4.51 11.83 -3.43
C GLN A 7 3.88 12.45 -4.67
N GLU A 8 3.76 11.63 -5.70
CA GLU A 8 3.18 12.05 -6.96
C GLU A 8 2.51 10.86 -7.63
N SER A 9 1.36 11.12 -8.23
CA SER A 9 0.64 10.14 -9.04
C SER A 9 0.10 10.85 -10.27
N ARG A 10 0.38 10.28 -11.45
CA ARG A 10 -0.04 10.85 -12.73
C ARG A 10 -0.67 9.80 -13.61
N LYS A 11 -1.67 10.22 -14.37
CA LYS A 11 -2.35 9.35 -15.34
C LYS A 11 -1.42 8.95 -16.50
N GLY A 12 -0.52 9.81 -16.90
CA GLY A 12 0.34 9.58 -18.05
C GLY A 12 -0.49 9.50 -19.33
N SER A 13 -0.20 8.51 -20.16
CA SER A 13 -0.92 8.27 -21.41
C SER A 13 -2.17 7.40 -21.27
N ARG A 14 -2.50 6.94 -20.05
CA ARG A 14 -3.66 6.08 -19.80
C ARG A 14 -4.94 6.90 -19.72
N LYS A 15 -6.08 6.26 -19.99
CA LYS A 15 -7.39 6.90 -19.87
C LYS A 15 -7.76 7.20 -18.43
N VAL A 16 -7.38 6.31 -17.52
CA VAL A 16 -7.69 6.41 -16.08
C VAL A 16 -6.43 6.15 -15.29
N ASN A 17 -6.20 6.94 -14.25
CA ASN A 17 -5.13 6.67 -13.29
C ASN A 17 -5.64 5.67 -12.27
N GLN A 18 -5.16 4.42 -12.35
CA GLN A 18 -5.52 3.34 -11.44
C GLN A 18 -4.55 3.21 -10.26
N ASP A 19 -3.56 4.07 -10.19
CA ASP A 19 -2.56 4.05 -9.12
C ASP A 19 -3.06 4.84 -7.91
N ARG A 20 -2.65 4.40 -6.73
CA ARG A 20 -2.87 5.13 -5.48
C ARG A 20 -1.60 5.11 -4.65
N VAL A 21 -1.33 6.25 -4.05
CA VAL A 21 -0.21 6.41 -3.13
C VAL A 21 -0.70 7.08 -1.86
N ALA A 22 -0.15 6.67 -0.73
CA ALA A 22 -0.47 7.31 0.53
C ALA A 22 0.64 7.07 1.54
N TYR A 23 0.63 7.90 2.58
CA TYR A 23 1.47 7.69 3.74
C TYR A 23 0.73 8.15 4.99
N THR A 24 1.13 7.59 6.10
CA THR A 24 0.70 8.03 7.42
C THR A 24 1.81 7.76 8.42
N TYR A 25 1.80 8.47 9.52
CA TYR A 25 2.88 8.35 10.49
C TYR A 25 2.42 8.69 11.89
N GLY A 26 3.14 8.14 12.85
CA GLY A 26 3.13 8.59 14.24
C GLY A 26 4.46 9.24 14.56
N ARG A 27 4.74 9.41 15.84
CA ARG A 27 5.97 10.07 16.30
C ARG A 27 7.23 9.31 15.85
N ASP A 28 7.21 7.98 15.94
CA ASP A 28 8.39 7.15 15.74
C ASP A 28 8.16 6.02 14.74
N THR A 29 7.13 6.13 13.92
CA THR A 29 6.82 5.12 12.90
C THR A 29 6.18 5.78 11.68
N LEU A 30 6.48 5.27 10.51
CA LEU A 30 6.02 5.80 9.22
C LEU A 30 5.61 4.63 8.33
N LEU A 31 4.44 4.76 7.72
CA LEU A 31 3.96 3.85 6.67
C LEU A 31 3.94 4.56 5.33
N LEU A 32 4.49 3.92 4.33
CA LEU A 32 4.40 4.32 2.92
C LEU A 32 3.73 3.18 2.15
N VAL A 33 2.78 3.51 1.27
CA VAL A 33 2.12 2.48 0.47
C VAL A 33 1.81 3.01 -0.93
N VAL A 34 2.09 2.16 -1.92
CA VAL A 34 1.79 2.41 -3.34
C VAL A 34 1.07 1.19 -3.90
N ALA A 35 0.00 1.43 -4.62
CA ALA A 35 -0.75 0.38 -5.29
C ALA A 35 -1.02 0.76 -6.75
N ASP A 36 -0.77 -0.17 -7.66
CA ASP A 36 -0.99 -0.03 -9.10
C ASP A 36 -2.11 -0.98 -9.50
N GLY A 37 -3.29 -0.41 -9.76
CA GLY A 37 -4.46 -1.19 -10.12
C GLY A 37 -4.39 -1.74 -11.52
N MET A 38 -4.89 -2.96 -11.70
CA MET A 38 -4.90 -3.69 -12.96
C MET A 38 -6.30 -4.08 -13.34
N GLY A 39 -6.59 -4.15 -14.65
CA GLY A 39 -7.84 -4.72 -15.12
C GLY A 39 -8.65 -3.89 -16.10
N GLY A 40 -8.07 -2.93 -16.80
CA GLY A 40 -8.67 -2.25 -17.96
C GLY A 40 -10.03 -1.59 -17.78
N HIS A 41 -10.69 -1.77 -16.65
CA HIS A 41 -11.98 -1.19 -16.31
C HIS A 41 -11.89 -0.56 -14.92
N ALA A 42 -12.99 -0.06 -14.38
CA ALA A 42 -13.07 0.59 -13.06
C ALA A 42 -12.54 -0.27 -11.89
N GLY A 43 -12.40 -1.58 -12.09
CA GLY A 43 -11.98 -2.50 -11.04
C GLY A 43 -10.57 -2.27 -10.50
N GLY A 44 -9.60 -1.90 -11.36
CA GLY A 44 -8.22 -1.68 -10.92
C GLY A 44 -8.09 -0.48 -10.00
N GLU A 45 -8.77 0.60 -10.30
CA GLU A 45 -8.81 1.80 -9.44
C GLU A 45 -9.38 1.47 -8.06
N ILE A 46 -10.47 0.72 -8.03
CA ILE A 46 -11.12 0.31 -6.79
C ILE A 46 -10.20 -0.62 -5.99
N ALA A 47 -9.53 -1.56 -6.65
CA ALA A 47 -8.60 -2.48 -5.98
C ALA A 47 -7.45 -1.72 -5.32
N ALA A 48 -6.84 -0.78 -6.02
CA ALA A 48 -5.76 0.04 -5.48
C ALA A 48 -6.24 0.86 -4.28
N GLN A 49 -7.42 1.44 -4.36
CA GLN A 49 -8.00 2.24 -3.28
C GLN A 49 -8.29 1.38 -2.05
N ILE A 50 -8.86 0.19 -2.22
CA ILE A 50 -9.15 -0.74 -1.12
C ILE A 50 -7.84 -1.11 -0.40
N ALA A 51 -6.81 -1.48 -1.15
CA ALA A 51 -5.53 -1.87 -0.56
C ALA A 51 -4.90 -0.73 0.24
N VAL A 52 -4.80 0.45 -0.36
CA VAL A 52 -4.19 1.62 0.30
C VAL A 52 -4.97 2.01 1.55
N ARG A 53 -6.30 2.10 1.45
CA ARG A 53 -7.14 2.45 2.60
C ARG A 53 -6.98 1.47 3.75
N LEU A 54 -6.93 0.18 3.46
CA LEU A 54 -6.78 -0.84 4.48
C LEU A 54 -5.46 -0.71 5.23
N PHE A 55 -4.36 -0.46 4.50
CA PHE A 55 -3.05 -0.23 5.13
C PHE A 55 -3.10 0.99 6.05
N ILE A 56 -3.65 2.10 5.58
CA ILE A 56 -3.70 3.33 6.35
C ILE A 56 -4.56 3.15 7.61
N GLU A 57 -5.75 2.60 7.47
CA GLU A 57 -6.66 2.41 8.60
C GLU A 57 -6.08 1.47 9.66
N ARG A 58 -5.52 0.34 9.24
CA ARG A 58 -4.90 -0.60 10.18
C ARG A 58 -3.69 -0.01 10.88
N PHE A 59 -2.87 0.73 10.16
CA PHE A 59 -1.72 1.40 10.76
C PHE A 59 -2.18 2.39 11.83
N GLN A 60 -3.19 3.21 11.55
CA GLN A 60 -3.70 4.17 12.50
C GLN A 60 -4.29 3.52 13.75
N GLN A 61 -4.82 2.30 13.61
CA GLN A 61 -5.35 1.55 14.75
C GLN A 61 -4.25 0.86 15.58
N GLU A 62 -3.22 0.32 14.93
CA GLU A 62 -2.26 -0.57 15.58
C GLU A 62 -0.96 0.11 15.97
N ALA A 63 -0.56 1.19 15.30
CA ALA A 63 0.70 1.90 15.60
C ALA A 63 0.51 2.89 16.74
N LYS A 64 0.32 2.37 17.96
CA LYS A 64 0.07 3.18 19.15
C LYS A 64 0.94 2.73 20.30
N PRO A 65 2.12 3.33 20.50
CA PRO A 65 2.75 4.41 19.72
C PRO A 65 3.47 3.93 18.45
N VAL A 66 3.79 2.63 18.37
CA VAL A 66 4.49 2.01 17.25
C VAL A 66 3.89 0.63 17.01
N LEU A 67 4.23 0.02 15.87
CA LEU A 67 3.83 -1.36 15.59
C LEU A 67 4.67 -2.33 16.42
N LYS A 68 4.03 -3.34 16.99
CA LYS A 68 4.73 -4.38 17.76
C LYS A 68 5.60 -5.25 16.84
N ASN A 69 5.11 -5.58 15.66
CA ASN A 69 5.82 -6.40 14.71
C ASN A 69 5.54 -5.85 13.29
N PRO A 70 6.41 -4.96 12.79
CA PRO A 70 6.17 -4.32 11.49
C PRO A 70 6.07 -5.31 10.33
N LEU A 71 6.90 -6.35 10.30
CA LEU A 71 6.88 -7.32 9.21
C LEU A 71 5.57 -8.12 9.21
N LYS A 72 5.13 -8.55 10.39
CA LYS A 72 3.85 -9.26 10.51
C LYS A 72 2.68 -8.36 10.12
N PHE A 73 2.70 -7.09 10.51
CA PHE A 73 1.70 -6.11 10.11
C PHE A 73 1.60 -6.04 8.57
N LEU A 74 2.74 -5.95 7.89
CA LEU A 74 2.78 -5.88 6.42
C LEU A 74 2.19 -7.14 5.79
N GLN A 75 2.62 -8.32 6.26
CA GLN A 75 2.13 -9.59 5.73
C GLN A 75 0.65 -9.80 5.97
N ASP A 76 0.18 -9.58 7.20
CA ASP A 76 -1.23 -9.74 7.55
C ASP A 76 -2.11 -8.76 6.76
N THR A 77 -1.64 -7.53 6.57
CA THR A 77 -2.41 -6.52 5.83
C THR A 77 -2.50 -6.86 4.35
N MET A 78 -1.42 -7.39 3.75
CA MET A 78 -1.47 -7.87 2.37
C MET A 78 -2.52 -8.99 2.20
N LEU A 79 -2.56 -9.95 3.13
CA LEU A 79 -3.55 -11.03 3.10
C LEU A 79 -4.98 -10.51 3.28
N ARG A 80 -5.17 -9.56 4.18
CA ARG A 80 -6.49 -8.94 4.39
C ARG A 80 -6.94 -8.12 3.18
N ALA A 81 -6.02 -7.46 2.51
CA ALA A 81 -6.33 -6.75 1.28
C ALA A 81 -6.82 -7.71 0.19
N HIS A 82 -6.15 -8.84 0.05
CA HIS A 82 -6.57 -9.90 -0.89
C HIS A 82 -7.98 -10.39 -0.58
N ALA A 83 -8.27 -10.68 0.69
CA ALA A 83 -9.60 -11.12 1.12
C ALA A 83 -10.65 -10.02 0.88
N ALA A 84 -10.32 -8.76 1.13
CA ALA A 84 -11.23 -7.65 0.93
C ALA A 84 -11.61 -7.47 -0.54
N LEU A 85 -10.67 -7.70 -1.45
CA LEU A 85 -10.96 -7.65 -2.89
C LEU A 85 -11.92 -8.76 -3.31
N GLY A 86 -11.75 -9.97 -2.79
CA GLY A 86 -12.66 -11.07 -3.04
C GLY A 86 -14.07 -10.78 -2.51
N SER A 87 -14.17 -10.22 -1.32
CA SER A 87 -15.46 -9.84 -0.72
C SER A 87 -16.16 -8.75 -1.53
N TYR A 88 -15.39 -7.77 -2.02
CA TYR A 88 -15.92 -6.72 -2.87
C TYR A 88 -16.49 -7.30 -4.18
N ALA A 89 -15.74 -8.20 -4.82
CA ALA A 89 -16.20 -8.85 -6.05
C ALA A 89 -17.50 -9.63 -5.84
N ASN A 90 -17.62 -10.37 -4.74
CA ASN A 90 -18.83 -11.10 -4.41
C ASN A 90 -20.01 -10.18 -4.12
N GLN A 91 -19.78 -9.10 -3.36
CA GLN A 91 -20.82 -8.14 -3.00
C GLN A 91 -21.43 -7.48 -4.24
N PHE A 92 -20.62 -7.18 -5.25
CA PHE A 92 -21.06 -6.51 -6.46
C PHE A 92 -21.25 -7.45 -7.65
N SER A 93 -21.26 -8.77 -7.41
CA SER A 93 -21.47 -9.80 -8.43
C SER A 93 -20.56 -9.64 -9.64
N MET A 94 -19.29 -9.32 -9.40
CA MET A 94 -18.31 -9.12 -10.46
C MET A 94 -17.85 -10.46 -11.04
N LEU A 95 -17.69 -10.52 -12.35
CA LEU A 95 -17.20 -11.71 -13.04
C LEU A 95 -15.72 -11.98 -12.69
N GLU A 96 -14.95 -10.93 -12.51
CA GLU A 96 -13.53 -11.03 -12.13
C GLU A 96 -13.27 -10.21 -10.88
N THR A 97 -12.42 -10.74 -9.99
CA THR A 97 -11.95 -9.99 -8.84
C THR A 97 -11.05 -8.86 -9.29
N PRO A 98 -11.30 -7.63 -8.85
CA PRO A 98 -10.37 -6.52 -9.12
C PRO A 98 -8.98 -6.83 -8.58
N ARG A 99 -7.94 -6.39 -9.27
CA ARG A 99 -6.57 -6.69 -8.91
C ARG A 99 -5.72 -5.44 -8.82
N THR A 100 -4.73 -5.48 -7.94
CA THR A 100 -3.74 -4.42 -7.79
C THR A 100 -2.41 -5.03 -7.39
N THR A 101 -1.32 -4.44 -7.85
CA THR A 101 -0.04 -4.61 -7.20
C THR A 101 -0.04 -3.77 -5.93
N CYS A 102 0.86 -4.05 -5.01
CA CYS A 102 0.99 -3.24 -3.82
C CYS A 102 2.41 -3.35 -3.28
N VAL A 103 2.98 -2.23 -2.89
CA VAL A 103 4.21 -2.20 -2.11
C VAL A 103 3.97 -1.31 -0.90
N ALA A 104 4.35 -1.80 0.27
CA ALA A 104 4.21 -1.07 1.52
C ALA A 104 5.50 -1.17 2.31
N ALA A 105 5.86 -0.09 2.98
CA ALA A 105 7.06 -0.02 3.79
C ALA A 105 6.76 0.63 5.13
N ILE A 106 7.42 0.12 6.18
CA ILE A 106 7.39 0.70 7.52
C ILE A 106 8.81 1.13 7.87
N VAL A 107 8.96 2.37 8.32
CA VAL A 107 10.20 2.86 8.89
C VAL A 107 9.97 3.07 10.37
N GLN A 108 10.71 2.35 11.19
CA GLN A 108 10.51 2.34 12.64
C GLN A 108 11.78 1.88 13.34
N ALA A 109 12.17 2.56 14.42
CA ALA A 109 13.32 2.19 15.25
C ALA A 109 14.62 2.01 14.45
N GLY A 110 14.86 2.90 13.48
CA GLY A 110 16.09 2.85 12.67
C GLY A 110 16.10 1.75 11.61
N HIS A 111 14.99 1.06 11.39
CA HIS A 111 14.88 -0.03 10.42
C HIS A 111 13.80 0.28 9.39
N ALA A 112 13.98 -0.26 8.20
CA ALA A 112 12.96 -0.27 7.16
C ALA A 112 12.50 -1.71 6.92
N TYR A 113 11.20 -1.90 6.92
CA TYR A 113 10.54 -3.17 6.65
C TYR A 113 9.65 -2.97 5.41
N TRP A 114 9.65 -3.90 4.48
CA TRP A 114 8.77 -3.76 3.32
C TRP A 114 8.28 -5.11 2.83
N ALA A 115 7.14 -5.07 2.15
CA ALA A 115 6.58 -6.20 1.46
C ALA A 115 5.97 -5.71 0.15
N HIS A 116 5.94 -6.57 -0.85
CA HIS A 116 5.33 -6.24 -2.13
C HIS A 116 4.65 -7.44 -2.76
N VAL A 117 3.63 -7.14 -3.58
CA VAL A 117 2.94 -8.10 -4.43
C VAL A 117 2.87 -7.50 -5.81
N GLY A 118 3.34 -8.23 -6.82
CA GLY A 118 3.38 -7.77 -8.20
C GLY A 118 4.68 -7.05 -8.55
N ASP A 119 4.61 -6.15 -9.53
CA ASP A 119 5.79 -5.52 -10.14
C ASP A 119 6.04 -4.08 -9.66
N SER A 120 5.31 -3.59 -8.68
CA SER A 120 5.66 -2.34 -8.02
C SER A 120 6.98 -2.50 -7.26
N ARG A 121 7.73 -1.42 -7.13
CA ARG A 121 9.11 -1.49 -6.65
C ARG A 121 9.34 -0.64 -5.42
N PHE A 122 10.24 -1.10 -4.59
CA PHE A 122 10.79 -0.37 -3.46
C PHE A 122 12.30 -0.23 -3.66
N TYR A 123 12.80 1.01 -3.59
CA TYR A 123 14.22 1.30 -3.72
C TYR A 123 14.73 1.93 -2.42
N LEU A 124 15.84 1.40 -1.91
CA LEU A 124 16.52 1.96 -0.77
C LEU A 124 17.83 2.61 -1.21
N PHE A 125 17.96 3.90 -0.95
CA PHE A 125 19.21 4.62 -1.15
C PHE A 125 19.83 4.92 0.21
N ARG A 126 21.08 4.55 0.36
CA ARG A 126 21.81 4.77 1.60
C ARG A 126 23.19 5.31 1.27
N GLN A 127 23.56 6.43 1.90
CA GLN A 127 24.89 7.05 1.68
C GLN A 127 25.18 7.30 0.20
N GLY A 128 24.16 7.72 -0.57
CA GLY A 128 24.31 7.98 -1.99
C GLY A 128 24.35 6.76 -2.90
N ALA A 129 24.10 5.55 -2.38
CA ALA A 129 24.11 4.31 -3.14
C ALA A 129 22.77 3.56 -2.99
N LEU A 130 22.39 2.91 -4.08
CA LEU A 130 21.18 2.09 -4.12
C LEU A 130 21.40 0.76 -3.39
#